data_d8ad07d5d5955185f5cbccc3508d4dcc
#
_entry.id   d8ad07d5d5955185f5cbccc3508d4dcc
#
_cell.length_a   1.000
_cell.length_b   1.000
_cell.length_c   1.000
_cell.angle_alpha   90.00
_cell.angle_beta   90.00
_cell.angle_gamma   90.00
#
_symmetry.space_group_name_H-M   'P 1'
#
loop_
_entity.id
_entity.type
_entity.pdbx_description
1 polymer ?
#
loop_
_entity_poly.entity_id
_entity_poly.type
_entity_poly.pdbx_seq_one_letter_code
_entity_poly.pdbx_strand_id
1 'polypeptide(L)'
;YVDPVIINRDGTIIGGHQRVKVLIDLEYTEIDVVVVDLDKDNEKGLNLALNKITGSWDDEALGRLLAELKDKDLETGFNDEEVYRLLEKLGEHASKDEEFDLTEELAAVETPTSRRGDMYRLGDHVLMCGDSTEAADVSTLMGGQFASMVFTDPPWNVDYGNVPHNGSERAILNDNMSGEDFLQFLSRVFSNVAAISIPGAMVYVVMSSSEWSSLTRVMEDTGFRWSTTIIWVKDSLILSRRDYHTRYEPIWYGWREGAARLCPLDDRTQSDVWEFDRPKRSDEHPTMKPVPLVAKAIMNSSRDNDVVADLFGGSGTTLIACEEVGRSCRMMELDPKYCDVIVRRWEHATGKCAEIIQRGGEGGSEEAGAIDFGDHSGPRDAGEDQ
;
A
#
# COMPACT_ATOMS: atom_id res chain seq x y z
N TYR A 1 -38.23 -7.45 -22.09
CA TYR A 1 -36.85 -7.84 -22.42
C TYR A 1 -35.93 -6.62 -22.25
N VAL A 2 -35.27 -6.51 -21.11
CA VAL A 2 -34.57 -5.28 -20.71
C VAL A 2 -33.06 -5.37 -21.05
N ASP A 3 -32.47 -6.56 -20.98
CA ASP A 3 -31.07 -6.80 -21.26
C ASP A 3 -30.88 -7.81 -22.40
N PRO A 4 -30.13 -7.50 -23.46
CA PRO A 4 -29.87 -8.42 -24.55
C PRO A 4 -28.96 -9.59 -24.09
N VAL A 5 -29.03 -10.71 -24.81
CA VAL A 5 -28.02 -11.75 -24.75
C VAL A 5 -26.80 -11.24 -25.52
N ILE A 6 -25.59 -11.40 -24.94
CA ILE A 6 -24.34 -10.98 -25.56
C ILE A 6 -23.58 -12.22 -25.97
N ILE A 7 -23.20 -12.28 -27.23
CA ILE A 7 -22.41 -13.39 -27.81
C ILE A 7 -21.14 -12.87 -28.48
N ASN A 8 -20.09 -13.67 -28.48
CA ASN A 8 -18.94 -13.42 -29.33
C ASN A 8 -19.19 -13.84 -30.77
N ARG A 9 -18.40 -13.35 -31.70
CA ARG A 9 -18.52 -13.67 -33.14
C ARG A 9 -18.48 -15.18 -33.45
N ASP A 10 -17.82 -15.98 -32.61
CA ASP A 10 -17.76 -17.43 -32.73
C ASP A 10 -19.00 -18.14 -32.18
N GLY A 11 -19.99 -17.41 -31.67
CA GLY A 11 -21.22 -17.92 -31.08
C GLY A 11 -21.12 -18.23 -29.57
N THR A 12 -20.01 -17.95 -28.90
CA THR A 12 -19.86 -18.13 -27.46
C THR A 12 -20.75 -17.11 -26.73
N ILE A 13 -21.62 -17.57 -25.82
CA ILE A 13 -22.44 -16.70 -25.00
C ILE A 13 -21.55 -16.10 -23.88
N ILE A 14 -21.44 -14.77 -23.86
CA ILE A 14 -20.68 -14.03 -22.83
C ILE A 14 -21.59 -13.61 -21.69
N GLY A 15 -22.82 -13.14 -22.01
CA GLY A 15 -23.80 -12.71 -21.02
C GLY A 15 -25.21 -13.17 -21.35
N GLY A 16 -26.03 -13.45 -20.33
CA GLY A 16 -27.43 -13.85 -20.51
C GLY A 16 -27.71 -15.35 -20.57
N HIS A 17 -26.79 -16.21 -20.11
CA HIS A 17 -26.94 -17.68 -20.11
C HIS A 17 -28.28 -18.16 -19.50
N GLN A 18 -28.71 -17.58 -18.38
CA GLN A 18 -29.99 -17.96 -17.75
C GLN A 18 -31.19 -17.53 -18.60
N ARG A 19 -31.10 -16.37 -19.27
CA ARG A 19 -32.14 -15.92 -20.21
C ARG A 19 -32.29 -16.85 -21.38
N VAL A 20 -31.18 -17.29 -21.96
CA VAL A 20 -31.22 -18.28 -23.07
C VAL A 20 -31.89 -19.55 -22.62
N LYS A 21 -31.59 -20.09 -21.44
CA LYS A 21 -32.26 -21.28 -20.89
C LYS A 21 -33.78 -21.08 -20.77
N VAL A 22 -34.20 -19.96 -20.16
CA VAL A 22 -35.64 -19.66 -20.00
C VAL A 22 -36.33 -19.48 -21.34
N LEU A 23 -35.69 -18.85 -22.31
CA LEU A 23 -36.28 -18.64 -23.64
C LEU A 23 -36.42 -19.97 -24.40
N ILE A 24 -35.47 -20.90 -24.26
CA ILE A 24 -35.58 -22.26 -24.81
C ILE A 24 -36.75 -23.00 -24.16
N ASP A 25 -36.89 -22.93 -22.82
CA ASP A 25 -38.00 -23.55 -22.11
C ASP A 25 -39.38 -22.98 -22.52
N LEU A 26 -39.41 -21.72 -22.96
CA LEU A 26 -40.59 -21.05 -23.50
C LEU A 26 -40.77 -21.28 -25.02
N GLU A 27 -40.03 -22.20 -25.63
CA GLU A 27 -40.09 -22.58 -27.04
C GLU A 27 -39.77 -21.44 -28.03
N TYR A 28 -38.98 -20.43 -27.62
CA TYR A 28 -38.48 -19.42 -28.56
C TYR A 28 -37.40 -20.06 -29.46
N THR A 29 -37.55 -19.87 -30.77
CA THR A 29 -36.62 -20.39 -31.80
C THR A 29 -35.60 -19.33 -32.24
N GLU A 30 -35.89 -18.05 -32.05
CA GLU A 30 -35.03 -16.94 -32.44
C GLU A 30 -35.09 -15.83 -31.37
N ILE A 31 -33.95 -15.17 -31.13
CA ILE A 31 -33.81 -14.04 -30.22
C ILE A 31 -32.85 -13.00 -30.79
N ASP A 32 -33.06 -11.74 -30.47
CA ASP A 32 -32.11 -10.69 -30.75
C ASP A 32 -30.91 -10.80 -29.80
N VAL A 33 -29.70 -10.67 -30.34
CA VAL A 33 -28.44 -10.73 -29.59
C VAL A 33 -27.53 -9.57 -29.95
N VAL A 34 -26.70 -9.15 -29.01
CA VAL A 34 -25.57 -8.26 -29.29
C VAL A 34 -24.36 -9.11 -29.60
N VAL A 35 -23.79 -8.91 -30.79
CA VAL A 35 -22.56 -9.63 -31.20
C VAL A 35 -21.36 -8.73 -30.96
N VAL A 36 -20.38 -9.22 -30.23
CA VAL A 36 -19.07 -8.59 -30.03
C VAL A 36 -17.98 -9.38 -30.74
N ASP A 37 -16.84 -8.74 -31.00
CA ASP A 37 -15.68 -9.38 -31.63
C ASP A 37 -14.47 -9.23 -30.70
N LEU A 38 -14.31 -10.16 -29.78
CA LEU A 38 -13.32 -10.14 -28.72
C LEU A 38 -12.39 -11.34 -28.83
N ASP A 39 -11.13 -11.16 -28.50
CA ASP A 39 -10.24 -12.28 -28.21
C ASP A 39 -10.67 -13.02 -26.93
N LYS A 40 -10.03 -14.15 -26.65
CA LYS A 40 -10.45 -15.02 -25.54
C LYS A 40 -10.22 -14.41 -24.16
N ASP A 41 -9.25 -13.54 -24.00
CA ASP A 41 -8.97 -12.89 -22.72
C ASP A 41 -9.97 -11.77 -22.45
N ASN A 42 -10.25 -10.92 -23.41
CA ASN A 42 -11.32 -9.91 -23.34
C ASN A 42 -12.72 -10.55 -23.20
N GLU A 43 -12.97 -11.69 -23.84
CA GLU A 43 -14.20 -12.48 -23.68
C GLU A 43 -14.39 -12.91 -22.21
N LYS A 44 -13.33 -13.44 -21.58
CA LYS A 44 -13.33 -13.82 -20.15
C LYS A 44 -13.55 -12.61 -19.25
N GLY A 45 -12.82 -11.50 -19.49
CA GLY A 45 -12.97 -10.26 -18.73
C GLY A 45 -14.40 -9.73 -18.78
N LEU A 46 -14.99 -9.60 -19.96
CA LEU A 46 -16.38 -9.15 -20.13
C LEU A 46 -17.38 -10.11 -19.47
N ASN A 47 -17.16 -11.42 -19.54
CA ASN A 47 -18.03 -12.39 -18.86
C ASN A 47 -18.00 -12.19 -17.32
N LEU A 48 -16.82 -11.97 -16.74
CA LEU A 48 -16.68 -11.67 -15.32
C LEU A 48 -17.43 -10.38 -14.95
N ALA A 49 -17.19 -9.29 -15.68
CA ALA A 49 -17.81 -7.99 -15.41
C ALA A 49 -19.35 -8.05 -15.46
N LEU A 50 -19.92 -8.71 -16.46
CA LEU A 50 -21.37 -8.85 -16.62
C LEU A 50 -22.04 -9.72 -15.54
N ASN A 51 -21.32 -10.63 -14.94
CA ASN A 51 -21.86 -11.57 -13.94
C ASN A 51 -21.48 -11.21 -12.50
N LYS A 52 -20.65 -10.17 -12.28
CA LYS A 52 -20.16 -9.78 -10.95
C LYS A 52 -21.30 -9.55 -9.94
N ILE A 53 -22.35 -8.85 -10.33
CA ILE A 53 -23.45 -8.42 -9.44
C ILE A 53 -24.48 -9.54 -9.21
N THR A 54 -24.71 -10.41 -10.19
CA THR A 54 -25.85 -11.35 -10.20
C THR A 54 -25.44 -12.83 -10.10
N GLY A 55 -24.16 -13.12 -10.27
CA GLY A 55 -23.62 -14.48 -10.25
C GLY A 55 -23.35 -14.98 -8.83
N SER A 56 -23.48 -16.29 -8.63
CA SER A 56 -22.80 -17.00 -7.53
C SER A 56 -21.50 -17.58 -8.08
N TRP A 57 -20.39 -17.33 -7.41
CA TRP A 57 -19.09 -17.74 -7.88
C TRP A 57 -18.60 -18.97 -7.10
N ASP A 58 -17.91 -19.85 -7.82
CA ASP A 58 -16.99 -20.79 -7.22
C ASP A 58 -15.68 -20.02 -6.99
N ASP A 59 -15.33 -19.78 -5.72
CA ASP A 59 -14.20 -18.95 -5.33
C ASP A 59 -12.89 -19.47 -5.92
N GLU A 60 -12.66 -20.81 -5.98
CA GLU A 60 -11.45 -21.37 -6.53
C GLU A 60 -11.34 -21.12 -8.04
N ALA A 61 -12.45 -21.36 -8.78
CA ALA A 61 -12.47 -21.14 -10.23
C ALA A 61 -12.31 -19.64 -10.57
N LEU A 62 -12.96 -18.77 -9.80
CA LEU A 62 -12.86 -17.32 -9.94
C LEU A 62 -11.44 -16.82 -9.62
N GLY A 63 -10.82 -17.29 -8.53
CA GLY A 63 -9.46 -16.91 -8.14
C GLY A 63 -8.44 -17.26 -9.21
N ARG A 64 -8.49 -18.49 -9.75
CA ARG A 64 -7.61 -18.92 -10.85
C ARG A 64 -7.77 -18.06 -12.10
N LEU A 65 -9.02 -17.73 -12.45
CA LEU A 65 -9.31 -16.92 -13.63
C LEU A 65 -8.83 -15.48 -13.46
N LEU A 66 -9.04 -14.86 -12.28
CA LEU A 66 -8.56 -13.52 -11.97
C LEU A 66 -7.03 -13.48 -11.92
N ALA A 67 -6.38 -14.50 -11.34
CA ALA A 67 -4.92 -14.62 -11.35
C ALA A 67 -4.35 -14.72 -12.78
N GLU A 68 -5.02 -15.47 -13.69
CA GLU A 68 -4.63 -15.55 -15.12
C GLU A 68 -4.76 -14.21 -15.84
N LEU A 69 -5.72 -13.37 -15.44
CA LEU A 69 -6.04 -12.11 -16.11
C LEU A 69 -5.34 -10.90 -15.50
N LYS A 70 -4.80 -11.00 -14.27
CA LYS A 70 -4.23 -9.88 -13.50
C LYS A 70 -3.16 -9.08 -14.27
N ASP A 71 -2.30 -9.75 -15.03
CA ASP A 71 -1.19 -9.12 -15.77
C ASP A 71 -1.61 -8.62 -17.19
N LYS A 72 -2.90 -8.70 -17.55
CA LYS A 72 -3.38 -8.42 -18.92
C LYS A 72 -4.10 -7.08 -19.09
N ASP A 73 -4.17 -6.27 -18.06
CA ASP A 73 -4.84 -4.95 -18.07
C ASP A 73 -6.29 -5.02 -18.62
N LEU A 74 -7.08 -5.97 -18.10
CA LEU A 74 -8.43 -6.25 -18.56
C LEU A 74 -9.48 -5.82 -17.54
N GLU A 75 -10.53 -5.17 -18.03
CA GLU A 75 -11.71 -4.77 -17.25
C GLU A 75 -12.53 -6.02 -16.85
N THR A 76 -12.24 -6.59 -15.69
CA THR A 76 -12.98 -7.76 -15.14
C THR A 76 -14.16 -7.35 -14.28
N GLY A 77 -14.27 -6.06 -13.93
CA GLY A 77 -15.22 -5.52 -12.96
C GLY A 77 -14.81 -5.76 -11.49
N PHE A 78 -13.75 -6.52 -11.23
CA PHE A 78 -13.17 -6.70 -9.88
C PHE A 78 -12.04 -5.71 -9.70
N ASN A 79 -12.00 -5.00 -8.56
CA ASN A 79 -10.89 -4.14 -8.20
C ASN A 79 -9.75 -4.95 -7.54
N ASP A 80 -8.58 -4.34 -7.39
CA ASP A 80 -7.39 -5.01 -6.87
C ASP A 80 -7.59 -5.55 -5.46
N GLU A 81 -8.32 -4.83 -4.60
CA GLU A 81 -8.64 -5.28 -3.24
C GLU A 81 -9.51 -6.53 -3.24
N GLU A 82 -10.53 -6.61 -4.11
CA GLU A 82 -11.40 -7.78 -4.22
C GLU A 82 -10.61 -9.00 -4.71
N VAL A 83 -9.72 -8.79 -5.67
CA VAL A 83 -8.81 -9.84 -6.16
C VAL A 83 -7.85 -10.28 -5.06
N TYR A 84 -7.22 -9.34 -4.38
CA TYR A 84 -6.32 -9.61 -3.25
C TYR A 84 -7.00 -10.46 -2.17
N ARG A 85 -8.17 -10.01 -1.69
CA ARG A 85 -8.94 -10.74 -0.64
C ARG A 85 -9.32 -12.16 -1.05
N LEU A 86 -9.67 -12.36 -2.31
CA LEU A 86 -10.03 -13.68 -2.82
C LEU A 86 -8.81 -14.60 -2.87
N LEU A 87 -7.68 -14.13 -3.42
CA LEU A 87 -6.44 -14.91 -3.50
C LEU A 87 -5.85 -15.21 -2.12
N GLU A 88 -5.91 -14.25 -1.18
CA GLU A 88 -5.52 -14.47 0.21
C GLU A 88 -6.36 -15.57 0.87
N LYS A 89 -7.69 -15.52 0.70
CA LYS A 89 -8.63 -16.53 1.22
C LYS A 89 -8.34 -17.94 0.70
N LEU A 90 -7.90 -18.04 -0.54
CA LEU A 90 -7.56 -19.33 -1.18
C LEU A 90 -6.14 -19.81 -0.83
N GLY A 91 -5.31 -18.98 -0.19
CA GLY A 91 -3.90 -19.26 0.02
C GLY A 91 -3.08 -19.31 -1.28
N GLU A 92 -3.61 -18.72 -2.35
CA GLU A 92 -2.99 -18.65 -3.69
C GLU A 92 -2.37 -17.27 -3.97
N HIS A 93 -2.35 -16.37 -2.97
CA HIS A 93 -1.70 -15.07 -3.09
C HIS A 93 -0.19 -15.26 -3.09
N ALA A 94 0.40 -15.39 -4.28
CA ALA A 94 1.84 -15.35 -4.47
C ALA A 94 2.22 -13.97 -5.00
N SER A 95 2.80 -13.14 -4.14
CA SER A 95 3.39 -11.89 -4.59
C SER A 95 4.73 -12.16 -5.27
N LYS A 96 4.96 -11.58 -6.44
CA LYS A 96 6.30 -11.59 -7.08
C LYS A 96 7.37 -10.96 -6.17
N ASP A 97 6.93 -10.12 -5.22
CA ASP A 97 7.77 -9.51 -4.20
C ASP A 97 8.44 -10.53 -3.26
N GLU A 98 7.84 -11.71 -3.06
CA GLU A 98 8.45 -12.78 -2.25
C GLU A 98 9.77 -13.31 -2.82
N GLU A 99 10.01 -13.13 -4.12
CA GLU A 99 11.25 -13.50 -4.80
C GLU A 99 12.35 -12.44 -4.68
N PHE A 100 12.00 -11.21 -4.27
CA PHE A 100 12.94 -10.09 -4.15
C PHE A 100 13.82 -10.23 -2.91
N ASP A 101 15.15 -10.29 -3.09
CA ASP A 101 16.11 -10.36 -2.00
C ASP A 101 16.66 -8.96 -1.67
N LEU A 102 16.07 -8.33 -0.65
CA LEU A 102 16.45 -6.99 -0.19
C LEU A 102 17.93 -6.90 0.21
N THR A 103 18.49 -7.98 0.80
CA THR A 103 19.89 -8.00 1.25
C THR A 103 20.84 -7.98 0.07
N GLU A 104 20.56 -8.81 -0.92
CA GLU A 104 21.36 -8.90 -2.16
C GLU A 104 21.28 -7.57 -2.93
N GLU A 105 20.10 -7.01 -3.07
CA GLU A 105 19.89 -5.73 -3.78
C GLU A 105 20.57 -4.56 -3.07
N LEU A 106 20.49 -4.46 -1.75
CA LEU A 106 21.23 -3.45 -1.00
C LEU A 106 22.74 -3.63 -1.14
N ALA A 107 23.24 -4.86 -1.15
CA ALA A 107 24.66 -5.13 -1.36
C ALA A 107 25.12 -4.79 -2.79
N ALA A 108 24.25 -4.96 -3.78
CA ALA A 108 24.55 -4.65 -5.18
C ALA A 108 24.62 -3.13 -5.48
N VAL A 109 24.05 -2.28 -4.62
CA VAL A 109 24.18 -0.83 -4.76
C VAL A 109 25.49 -0.35 -4.13
N GLU A 110 26.58 -0.33 -4.90
CA GLU A 110 27.87 0.22 -4.46
C GLU A 110 27.83 1.75 -4.35
N THR A 111 27.28 2.40 -5.38
CA THR A 111 27.10 3.87 -5.43
C THR A 111 25.64 4.16 -5.82
N PRO A 112 24.86 4.83 -4.96
CA PRO A 112 23.49 5.19 -5.28
C PRO A 112 23.39 6.06 -6.52
N THR A 113 22.38 5.81 -7.33
CA THR A 113 21.99 6.65 -8.47
C THR A 113 21.05 7.76 -8.05
N SER A 114 20.22 7.48 -7.04
CA SER A 114 19.34 8.47 -6.42
C SER A 114 20.13 9.51 -5.63
N ARG A 115 19.57 10.72 -5.55
CA ARG A 115 20.14 11.86 -4.80
C ARG A 115 19.04 12.54 -4.03
N ARG A 116 19.41 13.26 -2.99
CA ARG A 116 18.49 14.11 -2.24
C ARG A 116 17.75 15.06 -3.19
N GLY A 117 16.42 15.09 -3.09
CA GLY A 117 15.51 15.86 -3.93
C GLY A 117 15.06 15.15 -5.21
N ASP A 118 15.61 13.97 -5.54
CA ASP A 118 15.10 13.17 -6.66
C ASP A 118 13.69 12.66 -6.35
N MET A 119 12.82 12.69 -7.37
CA MET A 119 11.48 12.12 -7.33
C MET A 119 11.27 11.14 -8.48
N TYR A 120 10.61 10.05 -8.16
CA TYR A 120 10.28 8.98 -9.09
C TYR A 120 8.77 8.76 -9.13
N ARG A 121 8.23 8.57 -10.33
CA ARG A 121 6.89 8.03 -10.55
C ARG A 121 6.99 6.52 -10.76
N LEU A 122 6.25 5.78 -9.98
CA LEU A 122 6.16 4.32 -10.03
C LEU A 122 4.69 3.95 -10.25
N GLY A 123 4.21 3.95 -11.51
CA GLY A 123 2.78 3.86 -11.80
C GLY A 123 2.03 5.04 -11.17
N ASP A 124 1.07 4.75 -10.28
CA ASP A 124 0.29 5.76 -9.55
C ASP A 124 0.96 6.24 -8.26
N HIS A 125 2.13 5.68 -7.91
CA HIS A 125 2.89 6.04 -6.72
C HIS A 125 3.94 7.10 -7.02
N VAL A 126 4.34 7.83 -5.97
CA VAL A 126 5.48 8.75 -6.02
C VAL A 126 6.43 8.44 -4.86
N LEU A 127 7.71 8.27 -5.19
CA LEU A 127 8.81 8.15 -4.24
C LEU A 127 9.66 9.41 -4.31
N MET A 128 10.03 9.97 -3.16
CA MET A 128 10.98 11.08 -3.05
C MET A 128 12.16 10.70 -2.16
N CYS A 129 13.38 10.95 -2.64
CA CYS A 129 14.56 10.94 -1.79
C CYS A 129 14.59 12.25 -0.99
N GLY A 130 14.03 12.24 0.23
CA GLY A 130 13.71 13.45 0.99
C GLY A 130 13.87 13.29 2.51
N ASP A 131 13.63 14.37 3.23
CA ASP A 131 13.65 14.40 4.70
C ASP A 131 12.26 14.66 5.28
N SER A 132 11.73 13.71 5.98
CA SER A 132 10.42 13.76 6.62
C SER A 132 10.27 14.90 7.63
N THR A 133 11.38 15.47 8.11
CA THR A 133 11.38 16.63 9.01
C THR A 133 11.26 17.96 8.26
N GLU A 134 11.52 17.98 6.94
CA GLU A 134 11.49 19.17 6.11
C GLU A 134 10.12 19.34 5.43
N ALA A 135 9.37 20.36 5.86
CA ALA A 135 8.03 20.62 5.34
C ALA A 135 7.98 20.86 3.82
N ALA A 136 9.05 21.44 3.26
CA ALA A 136 9.17 21.68 1.82
C ALA A 136 9.26 20.37 1.03
N ASP A 137 10.07 19.40 1.49
CA ASP A 137 10.20 18.09 0.88
C ASP A 137 8.86 17.36 0.92
N VAL A 138 8.20 17.34 2.09
CA VAL A 138 6.90 16.68 2.27
C VAL A 138 5.81 17.33 1.41
N SER A 139 5.79 18.66 1.30
CA SER A 139 4.84 19.37 0.42
C SER A 139 5.09 19.06 -1.06
N THR A 140 6.37 18.96 -1.46
CA THR A 140 6.78 18.62 -2.84
C THR A 140 6.34 17.18 -3.18
N LEU A 141 6.60 16.20 -2.30
CA LEU A 141 6.16 14.83 -2.47
C LEU A 141 4.65 14.73 -2.71
N MET A 142 3.87 15.48 -1.93
CA MET A 142 2.40 15.41 -2.01
C MET A 142 1.82 16.10 -3.24
N GLY A 143 2.53 17.06 -3.85
CA GLY A 143 2.08 17.76 -5.07
C GLY A 143 0.69 18.38 -4.96
N GLY A 144 0.31 18.86 -3.77
CA GLY A 144 -1.00 19.43 -3.50
C GLY A 144 -2.11 18.42 -3.14
N GLN A 145 -1.82 17.13 -3.19
CA GLN A 145 -2.74 16.08 -2.71
C GLN A 145 -2.66 15.93 -1.19
N PHE A 146 -3.67 15.29 -0.60
CA PHE A 146 -3.71 15.00 0.82
C PHE A 146 -3.90 13.50 1.05
N ALA A 147 -3.26 12.98 2.10
CA ALA A 147 -3.40 11.59 2.49
C ALA A 147 -4.72 11.35 3.24
N SER A 148 -5.44 10.32 2.86
CA SER A 148 -6.58 9.76 3.60
C SER A 148 -6.16 8.73 4.64
N MET A 149 -4.94 8.21 4.49
CA MET A 149 -4.33 7.27 5.43
C MET A 149 -2.81 7.48 5.49
N VAL A 150 -2.24 7.18 6.65
CA VAL A 150 -0.78 7.12 6.87
C VAL A 150 -0.44 5.77 7.49
N PHE A 151 0.54 5.08 6.91
CA PHE A 151 1.21 3.94 7.55
C PHE A 151 2.70 4.21 7.52
N THR A 152 3.37 4.23 8.69
CA THR A 152 4.77 4.66 8.74
C THR A 152 5.53 4.01 9.90
N ASP A 153 6.84 3.84 9.73
CA ASP A 153 7.76 3.19 10.68
C ASP A 153 9.00 4.07 10.89
N PRO A 154 8.90 5.15 11.69
CA PRO A 154 10.04 6.02 11.94
C PRO A 154 11.14 5.32 12.72
N PRO A 155 12.40 5.82 12.72
CA PRO A 155 13.48 5.31 13.55
C PRO A 155 13.06 5.17 15.03
N TRP A 156 13.52 4.09 15.71
CA TRP A 156 13.08 3.78 17.07
C TRP A 156 14.03 4.28 18.17
N ASN A 157 15.08 4.97 17.78
CA ASN A 157 16.11 5.49 18.70
C ASN A 157 16.76 4.41 19.59
N VAL A 158 17.03 3.24 19.02
CA VAL A 158 17.59 2.08 19.74
C VAL A 158 19.04 1.77 19.39
N ASP A 159 19.67 2.63 18.57
CA ASP A 159 21.09 2.55 18.17
C ASP A 159 21.45 1.19 17.53
N TYR A 160 20.67 0.77 16.53
CA TYR A 160 20.86 -0.49 15.83
C TYR A 160 22.27 -0.64 15.23
N GLY A 161 22.93 0.47 14.85
CA GLY A 161 24.24 0.48 14.21
C GLY A 161 25.41 0.11 15.12
N ASN A 162 25.26 0.24 16.45
CA ASN A 162 26.32 -0.05 17.43
C ASN A 162 26.22 -1.47 18.02
N VAL A 163 25.25 -2.28 17.62
CA VAL A 163 25.17 -3.69 18.02
C VAL A 163 25.91 -4.53 16.98
N PRO A 164 27.05 -5.17 17.30
CA PRO A 164 27.78 -6.00 16.35
C PRO A 164 26.94 -7.22 15.95
N HIS A 165 26.30 -7.18 14.81
CA HIS A 165 25.74 -8.33 14.14
C HIS A 165 26.61 -8.66 12.90
N ASN A 166 27.41 -9.69 13.01
CA ASN A 166 28.14 -10.35 11.90
C ASN A 166 28.84 -9.44 10.88
N GLY A 167 29.49 -8.34 11.31
CA GLY A 167 30.45 -7.62 10.48
C GLY A 167 29.88 -6.65 9.45
N SER A 168 28.59 -6.35 9.46
CA SER A 168 28.01 -5.30 8.64
C SER A 168 27.70 -4.05 9.47
N GLU A 169 28.40 -2.95 9.19
CA GLU A 169 28.06 -1.61 9.70
C GLU A 169 26.78 -1.13 9.01
N ARG A 170 25.63 -1.42 9.63
CA ARG A 170 24.31 -0.94 9.14
C ARG A 170 23.76 0.06 10.13
N ALA A 171 24.18 1.31 10.00
CA ALA A 171 23.60 2.41 10.78
C ALA A 171 22.26 2.81 10.14
N ILE A 172 21.18 2.75 10.91
CA ILE A 172 19.94 3.42 10.55
C ILE A 172 20.14 4.91 10.81
N LEU A 173 19.86 5.75 9.80
CA LEU A 173 19.97 7.20 9.96
C LEU A 173 18.96 7.68 11.02
N ASN A 174 19.39 8.58 11.89
CA ASN A 174 18.57 9.15 12.97
C ASN A 174 18.11 8.16 14.07
N ASP A 175 18.83 7.04 14.29
CA ASP A 175 18.47 6.03 15.30
C ASP A 175 19.26 6.12 16.62
N ASN A 176 20.06 7.18 16.80
CA ASN A 176 20.86 7.42 18.02
C ASN A 176 20.82 8.92 18.41
N MET A 177 19.70 9.34 18.98
CA MET A 177 19.48 10.73 19.44
C MET A 177 19.35 10.80 20.94
N SER A 178 19.62 11.98 21.53
CA SER A 178 19.19 12.23 22.90
C SER A 178 17.65 12.19 22.99
N GLY A 179 17.10 11.92 24.17
CA GLY A 179 15.64 11.85 24.34
C GLY A 179 14.94 13.16 23.96
N GLU A 180 15.57 14.31 24.17
CA GLU A 180 15.02 15.63 23.78
C GLU A 180 15.07 15.84 22.27
N ASP A 181 16.19 15.51 21.63
CA ASP A 181 16.34 15.60 20.16
C ASP A 181 15.38 14.66 19.45
N PHE A 182 15.16 13.47 20.00
CA PHE A 182 14.22 12.50 19.45
C PHE A 182 12.76 13.00 19.53
N LEU A 183 12.38 13.62 20.65
CA LEU A 183 11.06 14.27 20.76
C LEU A 183 10.89 15.40 19.75
N GLN A 184 11.91 16.23 19.53
CA GLN A 184 11.88 17.29 18.53
C GLN A 184 11.80 16.71 17.10
N PHE A 185 12.56 15.64 16.81
CA PHE A 185 12.49 14.91 15.54
C PHE A 185 11.07 14.41 15.28
N LEU A 186 10.49 13.65 16.20
CA LEU A 186 9.12 13.13 16.08
C LEU A 186 8.10 14.26 15.92
N SER A 187 8.26 15.35 16.68
CA SER A 187 7.36 16.51 16.62
C SER A 187 7.37 17.18 15.24
N ARG A 188 8.53 17.33 14.61
CA ARG A 188 8.65 17.85 13.24
C ARG A 188 7.99 16.91 12.23
N VAL A 189 8.30 15.62 12.30
CA VAL A 189 7.73 14.61 11.43
C VAL A 189 6.20 14.59 11.52
N PHE A 190 5.64 14.45 12.72
CA PHE A 190 4.18 14.33 12.87
C PHE A 190 3.44 15.65 12.67
N SER A 191 4.10 16.79 12.81
CA SER A 191 3.56 18.07 12.33
C SER A 191 3.42 18.08 10.80
N ASN A 192 4.40 17.55 10.07
CA ASN A 192 4.34 17.40 8.62
C ASN A 192 3.27 16.37 8.22
N VAL A 193 3.20 15.22 8.90
CA VAL A 193 2.15 14.21 8.68
C VAL A 193 0.76 14.83 8.91
N ALA A 194 0.60 15.64 9.96
CA ALA A 194 -0.65 16.36 10.22
C ALA A 194 -1.00 17.34 9.09
N ALA A 195 -0.02 18.04 8.54
CA ALA A 195 -0.23 19.01 7.47
C ALA A 195 -0.70 18.37 6.16
N ILE A 196 -0.25 17.15 5.86
CA ILE A 196 -0.61 16.44 4.63
C ILE A 196 -1.81 15.51 4.79
N SER A 197 -2.32 15.29 5.99
CA SER A 197 -3.45 14.39 6.25
C SER A 197 -4.76 15.18 6.24
N ILE A 198 -5.80 14.64 5.60
CA ILE A 198 -7.15 15.22 5.72
C ILE A 198 -7.72 14.96 7.12
N PRO A 199 -8.59 15.83 7.67
CA PRO A 199 -9.25 15.55 8.93
C PRO A 199 -10.00 14.21 8.90
N GLY A 200 -9.79 13.37 9.91
CA GLY A 200 -10.35 12.02 9.95
C GLY A 200 -9.47 10.93 9.29
N ALA A 201 -8.36 11.29 8.64
CA ALA A 201 -7.41 10.35 8.07
C ALA A 201 -6.89 9.35 9.11
N MET A 202 -6.88 8.08 8.75
CA MET A 202 -6.42 7.02 9.63
C MET A 202 -4.89 6.95 9.66
N VAL A 203 -4.33 6.68 10.84
CA VAL A 203 -2.88 6.68 11.04
C VAL A 203 -2.43 5.43 11.79
N TYR A 204 -1.43 4.77 11.24
CA TYR A 204 -0.71 3.64 11.84
C TYR A 204 0.77 4.02 11.96
N VAL A 205 1.31 3.93 13.17
CA VAL A 205 2.74 4.19 13.42
C VAL A 205 3.34 3.00 14.15
N VAL A 206 4.28 2.33 13.52
CA VAL A 206 5.04 1.26 14.18
C VAL A 206 6.11 1.90 15.05
N MET A 207 6.22 1.50 16.30
CA MET A 207 7.19 2.08 17.23
C MET A 207 7.61 1.08 18.30
N SER A 208 8.85 1.20 18.75
CA SER A 208 9.36 0.44 19.89
C SER A 208 8.57 0.73 21.18
N SER A 209 8.36 -0.29 22.00
CA SER A 209 7.74 -0.14 23.32
C SER A 209 8.52 0.83 24.25
N SER A 210 9.84 1.02 24.04
CA SER A 210 10.66 1.94 24.79
C SER A 210 10.32 3.40 24.52
N GLU A 211 9.94 3.73 23.28
CA GLU A 211 9.61 5.10 22.86
C GLU A 211 8.09 5.34 22.75
N TRP A 212 7.28 4.41 23.24
CA TRP A 212 5.83 4.51 23.18
C TRP A 212 5.25 5.75 23.81
N SER A 213 5.79 6.17 24.96
CA SER A 213 5.34 7.38 25.64
C SER A 213 5.72 8.65 24.89
N SER A 214 6.91 8.68 24.29
CA SER A 214 7.39 9.78 23.45
C SER A 214 6.50 9.94 22.22
N LEU A 215 6.22 8.83 21.53
CA LEU A 215 5.33 8.82 20.36
C LEU A 215 3.92 9.30 20.73
N THR A 216 3.30 8.69 21.74
CA THR A 216 1.90 9.01 22.11
C THR A 216 1.74 10.48 22.44
N ARG A 217 2.67 11.06 23.22
CA ARG A 217 2.67 12.49 23.53
C ARG A 217 2.75 13.35 22.27
N VAL A 218 3.69 13.04 21.38
CA VAL A 218 3.87 13.83 20.14
C VAL A 218 2.64 13.72 19.24
N MET A 219 2.05 12.53 19.12
CA MET A 219 0.83 12.33 18.33
C MET A 219 -0.33 13.20 18.85
N GLU A 220 -0.54 13.24 20.16
CA GLU A 220 -1.56 14.08 20.79
C GLU A 220 -1.26 15.57 20.56
N ASP A 221 -0.02 16.00 20.80
CA ASP A 221 0.41 17.39 20.65
C ASP A 221 0.31 17.88 19.18
N THR A 222 0.40 16.99 18.20
CA THR A 222 0.29 17.29 16.76
C THR A 222 -1.10 17.08 16.16
N GLY A 223 -2.10 16.79 17.02
CA GLY A 223 -3.51 16.72 16.63
C GLY A 223 -3.95 15.38 16.06
N PHE A 224 -3.43 14.29 16.59
CA PHE A 224 -3.90 12.94 16.33
C PHE A 224 -4.56 12.36 17.58
N ARG A 225 -5.64 11.63 17.38
CA ARG A 225 -6.38 10.95 18.44
C ARG A 225 -6.09 9.47 18.43
N TRP A 226 -5.57 8.96 19.54
CA TRP A 226 -5.37 7.53 19.75
C TRP A 226 -6.70 6.76 19.84
N SER A 227 -6.76 5.60 19.24
CA SER A 227 -7.89 4.66 19.32
C SER A 227 -7.52 3.40 20.08
N THR A 228 -6.52 2.68 19.59
CA THR A 228 -6.02 1.45 20.23
C THR A 228 -4.57 1.19 19.83
N THR A 229 -3.95 0.24 20.51
CA THR A 229 -2.66 -0.31 20.14
C THR A 229 -2.89 -1.64 19.45
N ILE A 230 -2.45 -1.76 18.20
CA ILE A 230 -2.43 -3.03 17.50
C ILE A 230 -1.12 -3.73 17.80
N ILE A 231 -1.16 -5.02 18.07
CA ILE A 231 0.01 -5.84 18.39
C ILE A 231 0.27 -6.78 17.22
N TRP A 232 1.33 -6.50 16.45
CA TRP A 232 1.81 -7.47 15.46
C TRP A 232 2.65 -8.54 16.15
N VAL A 233 2.13 -9.77 16.18
CA VAL A 233 2.81 -10.95 16.71
C VAL A 233 3.56 -11.64 15.58
N LYS A 234 4.86 -11.85 15.79
CA LYS A 234 5.78 -12.50 14.84
C LYS A 234 5.77 -14.02 15.03
N ASP A 235 6.16 -14.76 13.97
CA ASP A 235 6.35 -16.22 13.98
C ASP A 235 7.41 -16.69 15.02
N SER A 236 8.45 -15.89 15.20
CA SER A 236 9.58 -16.22 16.09
C SER A 236 9.99 -15.04 16.98
N LEU A 237 10.56 -15.34 18.13
CA LEU A 237 11.08 -14.34 19.07
C LEU A 237 12.41 -13.77 18.58
N ILE A 238 12.68 -12.51 18.97
CA ILE A 238 13.98 -11.85 18.77
C ILE A 238 14.81 -12.03 20.04
N LEU A 239 15.92 -12.75 19.92
CA LEU A 239 16.86 -12.92 21.01
C LEU A 239 17.45 -11.57 21.45
N SER A 240 17.39 -11.29 22.73
CA SER A 240 17.89 -10.04 23.32
C SER A 240 18.58 -10.32 24.65
N ARG A 241 19.25 -9.30 25.21
CA ARG A 241 19.85 -9.37 26.57
C ARG A 241 18.82 -9.09 27.68
N ARG A 242 17.51 -8.94 27.31
CA ARG A 242 16.42 -8.73 28.27
C ARG A 242 15.97 -10.03 28.88
N ASP A 243 15.32 -10.00 30.04
CA ASP A 243 14.75 -11.18 30.71
C ASP A 243 13.68 -11.87 29.86
N TYR A 244 12.91 -11.09 29.09
CA TYR A 244 11.92 -11.59 28.14
C TYR A 244 12.29 -11.20 26.72
N HIS A 245 12.28 -12.17 25.81
CA HIS A 245 12.54 -11.95 24.40
C HIS A 245 11.29 -11.42 23.71
N THR A 246 11.47 -10.41 22.88
CA THR A 246 10.36 -9.75 22.17
C THR A 246 9.88 -10.61 21.01
N ARG A 247 8.56 -10.82 20.92
CA ARG A 247 7.89 -11.53 19.83
C ARG A 247 6.84 -10.66 19.14
N TYR A 248 6.76 -9.38 19.43
CA TYR A 248 5.77 -8.48 18.88
C TYR A 248 6.35 -7.11 18.58
N GLU A 249 5.62 -6.37 17.74
CA GLU A 249 5.81 -4.92 17.58
C GLU A 249 4.46 -4.24 17.80
N PRO A 250 4.41 -3.17 18.61
CA PRO A 250 3.19 -2.40 18.80
C PRO A 250 3.03 -1.38 17.67
N ILE A 251 1.80 -1.17 17.24
CA ILE A 251 1.42 -0.20 16.24
C ILE A 251 0.42 0.76 16.88
N TRP A 252 0.76 2.03 16.90
CA TRP A 252 -0.14 3.10 17.32
C TRP A 252 -1.20 3.28 16.24
N TYR A 253 -2.48 3.16 16.60
CA TYR A 253 -3.60 3.30 15.69
C TYR A 253 -4.53 4.40 16.16
N GLY A 254 -4.87 5.31 15.27
CA GLY A 254 -5.77 6.42 15.53
C GLY A 254 -6.10 7.19 14.27
N TRP A 255 -6.47 8.46 14.42
CA TRP A 255 -6.84 9.30 13.29
C TRP A 255 -6.51 10.76 13.52
N ARG A 256 -6.40 11.53 12.43
CA ARG A 256 -6.26 12.98 12.42
C ARG A 256 -7.53 13.62 13.00
N GLU A 257 -7.38 14.50 14.03
CA GLU A 257 -8.50 15.25 14.58
C GLU A 257 -9.11 16.24 13.58
N GLY A 258 -10.31 16.73 13.89
CA GLY A 258 -11.03 17.74 13.11
C GLY A 258 -12.23 17.18 12.32
N ALA A 259 -12.35 15.85 12.19
CA ALA A 259 -13.51 15.18 11.62
C ALA A 259 -13.73 13.78 12.21
N ALA A 260 -14.84 13.14 11.86
CA ALA A 260 -15.04 11.71 12.11
C ALA A 260 -14.01 10.88 11.30
N ARG A 261 -13.77 9.66 11.71
CA ARG A 261 -12.91 8.71 10.99
C ARG A 261 -13.42 8.53 9.55
N LEU A 262 -12.52 8.66 8.56
CA LEU A 262 -12.88 8.51 7.14
C LEU A 262 -13.33 7.10 6.79
N CYS A 263 -12.62 6.11 7.34
CA CYS A 263 -12.88 4.69 7.11
C CYS A 263 -13.04 3.99 8.47
N PRO A 264 -14.25 4.02 9.08
CA PRO A 264 -14.51 3.15 10.22
C PRO A 264 -14.52 1.70 9.74
N LEU A 265 -14.02 0.77 10.58
CA LEU A 265 -14.08 -0.65 10.28
C LEU A 265 -15.53 -1.12 10.14
N ASP A 266 -15.85 -1.75 9.01
CA ASP A 266 -17.14 -2.39 8.77
C ASP A 266 -17.26 -3.67 9.60
N ASP A 267 -16.21 -4.51 9.58
CA ASP A 267 -16.12 -5.71 10.42
C ASP A 267 -15.52 -5.39 11.78
N ARG A 268 -16.37 -5.25 12.78
CA ARG A 268 -16.00 -4.98 14.17
C ARG A 268 -15.61 -6.24 14.96
N THR A 269 -15.50 -7.39 14.32
CA THR A 269 -15.04 -8.64 14.96
C THR A 269 -13.52 -8.78 14.91
N GLN A 270 -12.83 -7.91 14.19
CA GLN A 270 -11.37 -7.94 14.10
C GLN A 270 -10.71 -7.67 15.45
N SER A 271 -9.70 -8.51 15.76
CA SER A 271 -8.83 -8.33 16.92
C SER A 271 -7.80 -7.25 16.70
N ASP A 272 -7.33 -6.61 17.77
CA ASP A 272 -6.14 -5.76 17.79
C ASP A 272 -4.83 -6.56 17.90
N VAL A 273 -4.89 -7.90 17.94
CA VAL A 273 -3.75 -8.79 17.84
C VAL A 273 -3.69 -9.35 16.42
N TRP A 274 -2.62 -9.01 15.71
CA TRP A 274 -2.39 -9.40 14.32
C TRP A 274 -1.21 -10.36 14.24
N GLU A 275 -1.45 -11.56 13.73
CA GLU A 275 -0.44 -12.59 13.55
C GLU A 275 -0.02 -12.63 12.09
N PHE A 276 1.22 -12.24 11.82
CA PHE A 276 1.86 -12.29 10.50
C PHE A 276 3.29 -12.76 10.65
N ASP A 277 3.68 -13.72 9.85
CA ASP A 277 5.05 -14.20 9.79
C ASP A 277 5.98 -13.09 9.25
N ARG A 278 7.22 -13.10 9.70
CA ARG A 278 8.25 -12.23 9.11
C ARG A 278 8.57 -12.68 7.69
N PRO A 279 8.97 -11.75 6.79
CA PRO A 279 9.44 -12.14 5.47
C PRO A 279 10.60 -13.13 5.56
N LYS A 280 10.47 -14.28 4.87
CA LYS A 280 11.40 -15.43 4.98
C LYS A 280 12.85 -15.12 4.60
N ARG A 281 13.07 -14.11 3.74
CA ARG A 281 14.41 -13.67 3.28
C ARG A 281 14.97 -12.47 4.05
N SER A 282 14.36 -12.11 5.19
CA SER A 282 14.74 -10.93 5.97
C SER A 282 15.52 -11.25 7.25
N ASP A 283 16.10 -12.44 7.40
CA ASP A 283 16.90 -12.78 8.60
C ASP A 283 18.08 -11.81 8.82
N GLU A 284 18.54 -11.16 7.75
CA GLU A 284 19.56 -10.11 7.79
C GLU A 284 19.00 -8.67 7.86
N HIS A 285 17.68 -8.47 7.61
CA HIS A 285 16.98 -7.19 7.74
C HIS A 285 15.78 -7.31 8.70
N PRO A 286 16.01 -7.22 10.01
CA PRO A 286 14.98 -7.45 11.04
C PRO A 286 13.87 -6.37 11.04
N THR A 287 14.03 -5.29 10.28
CA THR A 287 13.12 -4.15 10.25
C THR A 287 12.07 -4.20 9.13
N MET A 288 12.19 -5.12 8.15
CA MET A 288 11.22 -5.21 7.06
C MET A 288 9.86 -5.69 7.57
N LYS A 289 8.79 -4.95 7.24
CA LYS A 289 7.42 -5.35 7.57
C LYS A 289 6.87 -6.32 6.51
N PRO A 290 6.02 -7.29 6.88
CA PRO A 290 5.34 -8.13 5.90
C PRO A 290 4.36 -7.31 5.06
N VAL A 291 4.35 -7.49 3.74
CA VAL A 291 3.38 -6.84 2.83
C VAL A 291 1.93 -7.14 3.26
N PRO A 292 1.53 -8.37 3.63
CA PRO A 292 0.17 -8.65 4.07
C PRO A 292 -0.27 -7.90 5.33
N LEU A 293 0.66 -7.61 6.26
CA LEU A 293 0.38 -6.79 7.44
C LEU A 293 -0.04 -5.37 7.05
N VAL A 294 0.74 -4.77 6.13
CA VAL A 294 0.50 -3.39 5.67
C VAL A 294 -0.73 -3.33 4.78
N ALA A 295 -0.91 -4.31 3.88
CA ALA A 295 -2.10 -4.44 3.04
C ALA A 295 -3.40 -4.53 3.88
N LYS A 296 -3.39 -5.31 4.97
CA LYS A 296 -4.51 -5.37 5.91
C LYS A 296 -4.83 -4.01 6.54
N ALA A 297 -3.81 -3.26 6.96
CA ALA A 297 -3.99 -1.90 7.50
C ALA A 297 -4.62 -0.97 6.46
N ILE A 298 -4.10 -1.02 5.21
CA ILE A 298 -4.56 -0.20 4.09
C ILE A 298 -6.03 -0.51 3.75
N MET A 299 -6.38 -1.76 3.56
CA MET A 299 -7.76 -2.20 3.26
C MET A 299 -8.75 -1.85 4.38
N ASN A 300 -8.30 -1.88 5.64
CA ASN A 300 -9.14 -1.52 6.79
C ASN A 300 -9.37 0.00 6.91
N SER A 301 -8.53 0.83 6.33
CA SER A 301 -8.48 2.27 6.68
C SER A 301 -8.36 3.20 5.47
N SER A 302 -8.54 2.68 4.27
CA SER A 302 -8.60 3.45 3.04
C SER A 302 -9.57 2.81 2.05
N ARG A 303 -9.92 3.55 1.02
CA ARG A 303 -10.72 3.08 -0.10
C ARG A 303 -9.85 2.93 -1.33
N ASP A 304 -10.38 2.25 -2.33
CA ASP A 304 -9.79 2.15 -3.66
C ASP A 304 -9.41 3.54 -4.20
N ASN A 305 -8.22 3.67 -4.81
CA ASN A 305 -7.63 4.92 -5.31
C ASN A 305 -7.33 6.02 -4.25
N ASP A 306 -7.48 5.73 -2.95
CA ASP A 306 -7.08 6.67 -1.89
C ASP A 306 -5.55 6.87 -1.86
N VAL A 307 -5.12 8.04 -1.36
CA VAL A 307 -3.70 8.34 -1.15
C VAL A 307 -3.27 7.86 0.23
N VAL A 308 -2.30 6.97 0.26
CA VAL A 308 -1.60 6.49 1.46
C VAL A 308 -0.23 7.14 1.53
N ALA A 309 0.12 7.77 2.66
CA ALA A 309 1.44 8.37 2.84
C ALA A 309 2.31 7.51 3.77
N ASP A 310 3.60 7.40 3.41
CA ASP A 310 4.66 6.82 4.24
C ASP A 310 5.92 7.69 4.13
N LEU A 311 6.28 8.37 5.21
CA LEU A 311 7.44 9.27 5.23
C LEU A 311 8.76 8.59 5.66
N PHE A 312 8.73 7.25 5.83
CA PHE A 312 9.89 6.43 6.15
C PHE A 312 9.83 5.12 5.36
N GLY A 313 10.10 5.24 4.04
CA GLY A 313 9.91 4.17 3.07
C GLY A 313 10.67 2.88 3.37
N GLY A 314 11.89 2.99 3.92
CA GLY A 314 12.74 1.86 4.23
C GLY A 314 12.92 0.95 3.02
N SER A 315 12.39 -0.27 3.11
CA SER A 315 12.41 -1.23 2.00
C SER A 315 11.29 -1.04 0.96
N GLY A 316 10.35 -0.10 1.15
CA GLY A 316 9.24 0.15 0.23
C GLY A 316 8.00 -0.71 0.43
N THR A 317 7.86 -1.37 1.59
CA THR A 317 6.75 -2.31 1.84
C THR A 317 5.37 -1.67 1.68
N THR A 318 5.19 -0.42 2.16
CA THR A 318 3.92 0.32 2.04
C THR A 318 3.57 0.58 0.58
N LEU A 319 4.56 0.86 -0.28
CA LEU A 319 4.35 1.09 -1.70
C LEU A 319 3.90 -0.19 -2.40
N ILE A 320 4.57 -1.33 -2.13
CA ILE A 320 4.18 -2.63 -2.68
C ILE A 320 2.77 -3.02 -2.22
N ALA A 321 2.46 -2.83 -0.92
CA ALA A 321 1.13 -3.10 -0.41
C ALA A 321 0.05 -2.23 -1.11
N CYS A 322 0.34 -0.95 -1.38
CA CYS A 322 -0.56 -0.07 -2.13
C CYS A 322 -0.78 -0.54 -3.56
N GLU A 323 0.28 -0.96 -4.28
CA GLU A 323 0.18 -1.54 -5.63
C GLU A 323 -0.72 -2.78 -5.63
N GLU A 324 -0.57 -3.67 -4.64
CA GLU A 324 -1.34 -4.92 -4.57
C GLU A 324 -2.84 -4.73 -4.30
N VAL A 325 -3.21 -3.63 -3.61
CA VAL A 325 -4.60 -3.39 -3.19
C VAL A 325 -5.24 -2.15 -3.84
N GLY A 326 -4.63 -1.58 -4.89
CA GLY A 326 -5.21 -0.49 -5.69
C GLY A 326 -5.26 0.86 -4.96
N ARG A 327 -4.20 1.23 -4.23
CA ARG A 327 -4.05 2.56 -3.61
C ARG A 327 -2.87 3.29 -4.20
N SER A 328 -2.88 4.63 -4.10
CA SER A 328 -1.76 5.47 -4.53
C SER A 328 -0.86 5.78 -3.33
N CYS A 329 0.43 5.43 -3.41
CA CYS A 329 1.41 5.70 -2.35
C CYS A 329 2.15 7.02 -2.59
N ARG A 330 2.33 7.82 -1.52
CA ARG A 330 3.27 8.94 -1.46
C ARG A 330 4.34 8.60 -0.44
N MET A 331 5.50 8.19 -0.94
CA MET A 331 6.57 7.63 -0.11
C MET A 331 7.80 8.55 -0.08
N MET A 332 8.37 8.70 1.11
CA MET A 332 9.64 9.40 1.30
C MET A 332 10.67 8.46 1.93
N GLU A 333 11.89 8.54 1.45
CA GLU A 333 13.03 7.83 2.03
C GLU A 333 14.25 8.76 2.05
N LEU A 334 14.96 8.76 3.16
CA LEU A 334 16.10 9.64 3.37
C LEU A 334 17.38 9.13 2.71
N ASP A 335 17.59 7.81 2.73
CA ASP A 335 18.80 7.18 2.21
C ASP A 335 18.67 6.93 0.69
N PRO A 336 19.50 7.57 -0.14
CA PRO A 336 19.50 7.35 -1.59
C PRO A 336 19.64 5.88 -2.00
N LYS A 337 20.35 5.08 -1.21
CA LYS A 337 20.55 3.67 -1.48
C LYS A 337 19.24 2.88 -1.36
N TYR A 338 18.45 3.18 -0.33
CA TYR A 338 17.14 2.60 -0.17
C TYR A 338 16.16 3.08 -1.25
N CYS A 339 16.26 4.34 -1.69
CA CYS A 339 15.47 4.82 -2.83
C CYS A 339 15.71 3.99 -4.09
N ASP A 340 16.99 3.70 -4.43
CA ASP A 340 17.33 2.84 -5.58
C ASP A 340 16.74 1.43 -5.43
N VAL A 341 16.74 0.88 -4.21
CA VAL A 341 16.21 -0.45 -3.93
C VAL A 341 14.67 -0.46 -4.01
N ILE A 342 13.99 0.58 -3.52
CA ILE A 342 12.53 0.71 -3.64
C ILE A 342 12.11 0.73 -5.12
N VAL A 343 12.82 1.49 -5.96
CA VAL A 343 12.57 1.54 -7.40
C VAL A 343 12.70 0.15 -8.02
N ARG A 344 13.82 -0.55 -7.78
CA ARG A 344 14.05 -1.90 -8.31
C ARG A 344 13.02 -2.90 -7.81
N ARG A 345 12.64 -2.83 -6.53
CA ARG A 345 11.63 -3.70 -5.93
C ARG A 345 10.28 -3.57 -6.62
N TRP A 346 9.85 -2.33 -6.86
CA TRP A 346 8.60 -2.08 -7.57
C TRP A 346 8.67 -2.51 -9.03
N GLU A 347 9.79 -2.24 -9.73
CA GLU A 347 9.99 -2.70 -11.11
C GLU A 347 9.97 -4.24 -11.20
N HIS A 348 10.59 -4.93 -10.23
CA HIS A 348 10.56 -6.39 -10.13
C HIS A 348 9.13 -6.92 -9.90
N ALA A 349 8.40 -6.33 -8.95
CA ALA A 349 7.06 -6.77 -8.59
C ALA A 349 6.06 -6.58 -9.73
N THR A 350 6.16 -5.46 -10.46
CA THR A 350 5.17 -5.07 -11.47
C THR A 350 5.58 -5.39 -12.91
N GLY A 351 6.87 -5.50 -13.18
CA GLY A 351 7.41 -5.58 -14.54
C GLY A 351 7.36 -4.26 -15.32
N LYS A 352 6.94 -3.16 -14.67
CA LYS A 352 6.90 -1.80 -15.24
C LYS A 352 8.23 -1.09 -15.00
N CYS A 353 8.48 0.05 -15.66
CA CYS A 353 9.66 0.89 -15.44
C CYS A 353 9.28 2.15 -14.67
N ALA A 354 10.10 2.53 -13.70
CA ALA A 354 9.98 3.80 -12.98
C ALA A 354 10.41 4.98 -13.84
N GLU A 355 9.79 6.14 -13.62
CA GLU A 355 10.12 7.39 -14.30
C GLU A 355 10.71 8.39 -13.31
N ILE A 356 11.81 9.04 -13.69
CA ILE A 356 12.35 10.16 -12.91
C ILE A 356 11.57 11.41 -13.30
N ILE A 357 10.80 11.97 -12.37
CA ILE A 357 9.98 13.16 -12.61
C ILE A 357 10.65 14.44 -12.11
N GLN A 358 11.63 14.35 -11.22
CA GLN A 358 12.43 15.46 -10.73
C GLN A 358 13.84 14.99 -10.37
N ARG A 359 14.85 15.82 -10.68
CA ARG A 359 16.22 15.64 -10.18
C ARG A 359 16.52 16.67 -9.09
N GLY A 360 17.08 16.20 -7.98
CA GLY A 360 17.62 17.07 -6.94
C GLY A 360 18.81 17.86 -7.49
N GLY A 361 18.78 19.18 -7.37
CA GLY A 361 19.86 20.06 -7.82
C GLY A 361 20.74 20.49 -6.65
N GLU A 362 22.04 20.60 -6.88
CA GLU A 362 22.91 21.41 -6.03
C GLU A 362 22.55 22.91 -6.26
N GLY A 363 21.72 23.45 -5.37
CA GLY A 363 21.48 24.89 -5.20
C GLY A 363 21.00 25.66 -6.44
N GLY A 364 19.71 25.91 -6.55
CA GLY A 364 19.15 26.83 -7.51
C GLY A 364 17.64 26.72 -7.58
N SER A 365 16.95 27.79 -7.19
CA SER A 365 15.52 27.98 -7.40
C SER A 365 15.24 28.10 -8.91
N GLU A 366 15.07 27.00 -9.61
CA GLU A 366 14.33 27.00 -10.86
C GLU A 366 12.89 26.64 -10.54
N GLU A 367 11.97 27.44 -11.09
CA GLU A 367 10.53 27.30 -10.92
C GLU A 367 10.12 25.83 -11.15
N ALA A 368 9.66 25.17 -10.11
CA ALA A 368 9.06 23.85 -10.21
C ALA A 368 7.85 23.97 -11.15
N GLY A 369 8.00 23.49 -12.37
CA GLY A 369 6.85 23.29 -13.26
C GLY A 369 5.84 22.42 -12.55
N ALA A 370 4.56 22.79 -12.63
CA ALA A 370 3.48 22.04 -12.01
C ALA A 370 3.56 20.57 -12.48
N ILE A 371 3.84 19.67 -11.56
CA ILE A 371 3.86 18.23 -11.83
C ILE A 371 2.39 17.83 -11.99
N ASP A 372 2.02 17.31 -13.15
CA ASP A 372 0.68 16.75 -13.38
C ASP A 372 0.57 15.40 -12.67
N PHE A 373 -0.16 15.40 -11.56
CA PHE A 373 -0.41 14.19 -10.76
C PHE A 373 -1.60 13.38 -11.26
N GLY A 374 -2.21 13.69 -12.41
CA GLY A 374 -3.40 13.04 -12.95
C GLY A 374 -4.60 13.18 -12.00
N ASP A 375 -5.63 13.89 -12.41
CA ASP A 375 -6.84 14.08 -11.60
C ASP A 375 -7.69 12.78 -11.61
N HIS A 376 -7.51 11.93 -10.61
CA HIS A 376 -8.33 10.73 -10.40
C HIS A 376 -9.51 10.99 -9.44
N SER A 377 -9.85 12.25 -9.15
CA SER A 377 -11.01 12.59 -8.33
C SER A 377 -12.30 12.43 -9.14
N GLY A 378 -12.80 11.21 -9.25
CA GLY A 378 -14.18 10.94 -9.63
C GLY A 378 -15.15 11.58 -8.62
N PRO A 379 -16.39 11.95 -9.03
CA PRO A 379 -17.32 12.63 -8.14
C PRO A 379 -17.64 11.78 -6.91
N ARG A 380 -17.39 12.34 -5.73
CA ARG A 380 -17.79 11.74 -4.46
C ARG A 380 -19.31 11.81 -4.35
N ASP A 381 -19.98 10.68 -4.53
CA ASP A 381 -21.40 10.56 -4.18
C ASP A 381 -21.54 10.76 -2.66
N ALA A 382 -22.01 11.93 -2.27
CA ALA A 382 -22.48 12.19 -0.93
C ALA A 382 -23.82 11.45 -0.77
N GLY A 383 -23.75 10.21 -0.27
CA GLY A 383 -24.95 9.49 0.16
C GLY A 383 -25.60 10.26 1.30
N GLU A 384 -26.74 10.86 1.03
CA GLU A 384 -27.65 11.41 2.03
C GLU A 384 -28.24 10.23 2.82
N ASP A 385 -27.73 10.01 4.03
CA ASP A 385 -28.41 9.19 5.03
C ASP A 385 -29.45 10.06 5.76
N GLN A 386 -30.71 9.72 5.54
CA GLN A 386 -31.82 10.08 6.42
C GLN A 386 -31.98 9.03 7.53
#